data_b82069b85a29ae1cb16a991330eb7a8f
#
_entry.id   b82069b85a29ae1cb16a991330eb7a8f
#
_cell.length_a   1.000
_cell.length_b   1.000
_cell.length_c   1.000
_cell.angle_alpha   90.00
_cell.angle_beta   90.00
_cell.angle_gamma   90.00
#
_symmetry.space_group_name_H-M   'P 1'
#
loop_
_entity.id
_entity.type
_entity.pdbx_description
1 polymer ?
#
loop_
_entity_poly.entity_id
_entity_poly.type
_entity_poly.pdbx_seq_one_letter_code
_entity_poly.pdbx_strand_id
1 'polypeptide(L)'
;MIEIQNVNKWYGSYHALIDITESVGAGEVVVVCGPSGSGKSTLIRTVNRLEEIASGTITVNGQNANAPGTDINRFRAGIGFVFQQFNLFPHLTALENCTLAPMQLRGLKKPDAHEQAMALLDRVGLAAKADAYPSALSGGQQQRVAIARALAMSPPVMLFDEPTSALDPEMVGEVLTVMQGLARDGMTMMIVTHEMGFARAVADRVLFMDQGRILERAAPDDFFNRPQHARAQQFLRDIRTPFN
;
A
#
# COMPACT_ATOMS: atom_id res chain seq x y z
N MET A 1 7.74 -12.79 3.82
CA MET A 1 7.76 -11.94 2.61
C MET A 1 8.32 -10.55 2.92
N ILE A 2 7.84 -9.88 3.95
CA ILE A 2 8.43 -8.66 4.53
C ILE A 2 8.90 -8.98 5.94
N GLU A 3 10.09 -8.54 6.32
CA GLU A 3 10.62 -8.63 7.69
C GLU A 3 11.16 -7.26 8.10
N ILE A 4 10.71 -6.78 9.23
CA ILE A 4 11.07 -5.50 9.84
C ILE A 4 11.62 -5.81 11.23
N GLN A 5 12.87 -5.43 11.51
CA GLN A 5 13.54 -5.78 12.77
C GLN A 5 14.12 -4.55 13.44
N ASN A 6 13.60 -4.19 14.61
CA ASN A 6 14.05 -3.10 15.47
C ASN A 6 14.23 -1.76 14.72
N VAL A 7 13.29 -1.45 13.82
CA VAL A 7 13.37 -0.26 12.95
C VAL A 7 13.06 1.00 13.74
N ASN A 8 13.96 1.96 13.64
CA ASN A 8 13.80 3.30 14.18
C ASN A 8 13.97 4.35 13.08
N LYS A 9 13.17 5.42 13.15
CA LYS A 9 13.22 6.55 12.21
C LYS A 9 13.01 7.85 12.94
N TRP A 10 13.85 8.85 12.66
CA TRP A 10 13.70 10.23 13.16
C TRP A 10 13.52 11.21 12.00
N TYR A 11 12.76 12.27 12.27
CA TYR A 11 12.72 13.50 11.49
C TYR A 11 13.21 14.64 12.40
N GLY A 12 14.47 15.02 12.28
CA GLY A 12 15.12 15.91 13.25
C GLY A 12 15.09 15.31 14.64
N SER A 13 14.45 15.97 15.60
CA SER A 13 14.26 15.47 16.98
C SER A 13 13.02 14.59 17.16
N TYR A 14 12.14 14.50 16.16
CA TYR A 14 10.92 13.72 16.25
C TYR A 14 11.18 12.24 15.94
N HIS A 15 10.89 11.35 16.92
CA HIS A 15 11.04 9.91 16.78
C HIS A 15 9.77 9.31 16.17
N ALA A 16 9.74 9.17 14.84
CA ALA A 16 8.56 8.80 14.08
C ALA A 16 8.26 7.30 14.07
N LEU A 17 9.29 6.45 14.14
CA LEU A 17 9.16 5.00 14.33
C LEU A 17 10.07 4.54 15.45
N ILE A 18 9.53 3.81 16.41
CA ILE A 18 10.19 3.43 17.66
C ILE A 18 10.19 1.91 17.81
N ASP A 19 11.36 1.28 17.61
CA ASP A 19 11.61 -0.16 17.77
C ASP A 19 10.59 -1.05 17.07
N ILE A 20 10.25 -0.71 15.82
CA ILE A 20 9.28 -1.47 15.04
C ILE A 20 9.87 -2.83 14.66
N THR A 21 9.21 -3.88 15.10
CA THR A 21 9.50 -5.26 14.72
C THR A 21 8.21 -5.93 14.26
N GLU A 22 8.17 -6.35 12.99
CA GLU A 22 6.99 -6.94 12.38
C GLU A 22 7.38 -7.82 11.18
N SER A 23 6.47 -8.73 10.79
CA SER A 23 6.62 -9.56 9.59
C SER A 23 5.32 -9.65 8.82
N VAL A 24 5.42 -9.84 7.50
CA VAL A 24 4.27 -10.15 6.63
C VAL A 24 4.60 -11.41 5.85
N GLY A 25 3.77 -12.43 6.00
CA GLY A 25 3.88 -13.71 5.29
C GLY A 25 3.54 -13.60 3.79
N ALA A 26 3.85 -14.64 3.03
CA ALA A 26 3.40 -14.73 1.64
C ALA A 26 1.87 -14.93 1.59
N GLY A 27 1.18 -14.15 0.75
CA GLY A 27 -0.28 -14.16 0.65
C GLY A 27 -1.01 -13.49 1.81
N GLU A 28 -0.29 -12.99 2.84
CA GLU A 28 -0.89 -12.33 3.99
C GLU A 28 -1.27 -10.88 3.67
N VAL A 29 -2.45 -10.47 4.11
CA VAL A 29 -2.94 -9.09 4.08
C VAL A 29 -2.85 -8.48 5.47
N VAL A 30 -1.90 -7.57 5.67
CA VAL A 30 -1.71 -6.85 6.93
C VAL A 30 -2.23 -5.42 6.78
N VAL A 31 -3.18 -5.04 7.61
CA VAL A 31 -3.70 -3.67 7.67
C VAL A 31 -3.07 -2.92 8.84
N VAL A 32 -2.58 -1.72 8.57
CA VAL A 32 -2.03 -0.79 9.58
C VAL A 32 -3.02 0.35 9.77
N CYS A 33 -3.53 0.50 10.98
CA CYS A 33 -4.46 1.57 11.36
C CYS A 33 -3.98 2.32 12.60
N GLY A 34 -4.60 3.45 12.91
CA GLY A 34 -4.26 4.30 14.05
C GLY A 34 -4.48 5.78 13.75
N PRO A 35 -4.35 6.67 14.75
CA PRO A 35 -4.57 8.11 14.58
C PRO A 35 -3.60 8.74 13.59
N SER A 36 -3.97 9.94 13.08
CA SER A 36 -3.08 10.72 12.23
C SER A 36 -1.79 11.06 12.97
N GLY A 37 -0.66 11.03 12.25
CA GLY A 37 0.66 11.27 12.85
C GLY A 37 1.25 10.09 13.65
N SER A 38 0.59 8.93 13.71
CA SER A 38 1.11 7.76 14.46
C SER A 38 2.30 7.04 13.80
N GLY A 39 2.70 7.41 12.58
CA GLY A 39 3.85 6.83 11.87
C GLY A 39 3.51 5.80 10.79
N LYS A 40 2.22 5.57 10.47
CA LYS A 40 1.77 4.56 9.50
C LYS A 40 2.37 4.74 8.11
N SER A 41 2.21 5.93 7.53
CA SER A 41 2.78 6.25 6.20
C SER A 41 4.31 6.23 6.22
N THR A 42 4.94 6.65 7.32
CA THR A 42 6.39 6.52 7.49
C THR A 42 6.79 5.05 7.47
N LEU A 43 6.10 4.18 8.21
CA LEU A 43 6.39 2.75 8.25
C LEU A 43 6.32 2.13 6.86
N ILE A 44 5.21 2.31 6.14
CA ILE A 44 5.04 1.68 4.83
C ILE A 44 6.05 2.22 3.79
N ARG A 45 6.42 3.51 3.88
CA ARG A 45 7.44 4.12 3.02
C ARG A 45 8.86 3.67 3.34
N THR A 46 9.14 3.22 4.56
CA THR A 46 10.45 2.60 4.86
C THR A 46 10.58 1.21 4.23
N VAL A 47 9.48 0.46 4.06
CA VAL A 47 9.51 -0.89 3.48
C VAL A 47 10.05 -0.90 2.05
N ASN A 48 9.71 0.12 1.23
CA ASN A 48 10.28 0.26 -0.12
C ASN A 48 11.44 1.28 -0.21
N ARG A 49 11.97 1.67 0.97
CA ARG A 49 13.07 2.63 1.11
C ARG A 49 12.80 3.98 0.42
N LEU A 50 11.53 4.42 0.36
CA LEU A 50 11.21 5.83 0.06
C LEU A 50 11.61 6.73 1.22
N GLU A 51 11.56 6.18 2.44
CA GLU A 51 12.10 6.79 3.66
C GLU A 51 13.26 5.94 4.18
N GLU A 52 14.37 6.57 4.51
CA GLU A 52 15.51 5.87 5.11
C GLU A 52 15.29 5.66 6.60
N ILE A 53 15.65 4.49 7.10
CA ILE A 53 15.65 4.18 8.54
C ILE A 53 16.93 4.68 9.21
N ALA A 54 16.88 4.97 10.51
CA ALA A 54 18.04 5.35 11.28
C ALA A 54 18.77 4.14 11.89
N SER A 55 18.01 3.10 12.24
CA SER A 55 18.55 1.82 12.72
C SER A 55 17.57 0.69 12.47
N GLY A 56 18.03 -0.55 12.61
CA GLY A 56 17.26 -1.74 12.35
C GLY A 56 17.49 -2.30 10.94
N THR A 57 16.63 -3.22 10.53
CA THR A 57 16.76 -3.90 9.23
C THR A 57 15.38 -4.11 8.62
N ILE A 58 15.28 -3.91 7.31
CA ILE A 58 14.08 -4.24 6.52
C ILE A 58 14.50 -5.16 5.38
N THR A 59 13.87 -6.34 5.33
CA THR A 59 14.07 -7.33 4.27
C THR A 59 12.75 -7.55 3.53
N VAL A 60 12.78 -7.46 2.21
CA VAL A 60 11.63 -7.80 1.35
C VAL A 60 12.06 -8.83 0.33
N ASN A 61 11.33 -9.94 0.24
CA ASN A 61 11.66 -11.05 -0.65
C ASN A 61 13.11 -11.57 -0.49
N GLY A 62 13.60 -11.60 0.75
CA GLY A 62 14.98 -12.02 1.06
C GLY A 62 16.05 -10.99 0.74
N GLN A 63 15.70 -9.80 0.23
CA GLN A 63 16.64 -8.72 -0.04
C GLN A 63 16.59 -7.68 1.08
N ASN A 64 17.75 -7.39 1.68
CA ASN A 64 17.86 -6.33 2.67
C ASN A 64 17.85 -4.95 1.99
N ALA A 65 16.84 -4.13 2.29
CA ALA A 65 16.67 -2.79 1.75
C ALA A 65 17.86 -1.86 2.06
N ASN A 66 18.52 -2.06 3.19
CA ASN A 66 19.51 -1.16 3.75
C ASN A 66 20.95 -1.69 3.66
N ALA A 67 21.16 -2.87 3.06
CA ALA A 67 22.50 -3.42 2.91
C ALA A 67 23.38 -2.53 2.00
N PRO A 68 24.69 -2.37 2.31
CA PRO A 68 25.62 -1.69 1.42
C PRO A 68 25.60 -2.31 0.01
N GLY A 69 25.50 -1.48 -1.01
CA GLY A 69 25.48 -1.94 -2.41
C GLY A 69 24.11 -2.44 -2.92
N THR A 70 23.05 -2.37 -2.14
CA THR A 70 21.70 -2.70 -2.65
C THR A 70 21.32 -1.76 -3.79
N ASP A 71 21.08 -2.33 -4.98
CA ASP A 71 20.50 -1.61 -6.10
C ASP A 71 19.05 -1.26 -5.78
N ILE A 72 18.82 0.00 -5.41
CA ILE A 72 17.51 0.48 -4.96
C ILE A 72 16.46 0.43 -6.07
N ASN A 73 16.84 0.60 -7.34
CA ASN A 73 15.90 0.55 -8.45
C ASN A 73 15.41 -0.89 -8.66
N ARG A 74 16.33 -1.86 -8.63
CA ARG A 74 16.01 -3.28 -8.71
C ARG A 74 15.18 -3.74 -7.50
N PHE A 75 15.52 -3.27 -6.30
CA PHE A 75 14.77 -3.55 -5.08
C PHE A 75 13.32 -3.06 -5.20
N ARG A 76 13.13 -1.80 -5.59
CA ARG A 76 11.78 -1.19 -5.77
C ARG A 76 10.98 -1.83 -6.90
N ALA A 77 11.63 -2.30 -7.95
CA ALA A 77 10.96 -2.99 -9.06
C ALA A 77 10.23 -4.27 -8.63
N GLY A 78 10.65 -4.90 -7.50
CA GLY A 78 10.00 -6.05 -6.89
C GLY A 78 8.87 -5.71 -5.91
N ILE A 79 8.50 -4.43 -5.75
CA ILE A 79 7.50 -3.97 -4.79
C ILE A 79 6.53 -3.03 -5.50
N GLY A 80 5.25 -3.40 -5.56
CA GLY A 80 4.22 -2.49 -6.03
C GLY A 80 3.88 -1.48 -4.92
N PHE A 81 3.84 -0.20 -5.25
CA PHE A 81 3.49 0.85 -4.30
C PHE A 81 2.38 1.74 -4.87
N VAL A 82 1.30 1.90 -4.10
CA VAL A 82 0.16 2.75 -4.42
C VAL A 82 0.09 3.87 -3.39
N PHE A 83 0.21 5.10 -3.87
CA PHE A 83 0.22 6.31 -3.03
C PHE A 83 -1.18 6.82 -2.75
N GLN A 84 -1.30 7.67 -1.74
CA GLN A 84 -2.48 8.47 -1.44
C GLN A 84 -2.86 9.38 -2.62
N GLN A 85 -1.87 10.07 -3.20
CA GLN A 85 -2.01 10.76 -4.48
C GLN A 85 -1.67 9.79 -5.60
N PHE A 86 -2.41 9.82 -6.68
CA PHE A 86 -2.34 8.84 -7.77
C PHE A 86 -0.96 8.77 -8.44
N ASN A 87 -0.24 9.90 -8.48
CA ASN A 87 1.12 10.05 -9.04
C ASN A 87 1.26 9.46 -10.45
N LEU A 88 0.20 9.58 -11.27
CA LEU A 88 0.25 9.20 -12.68
C LEU A 88 1.11 10.21 -13.45
N PHE A 89 1.77 9.73 -14.51
CA PHE A 89 2.45 10.60 -15.46
C PHE A 89 1.39 11.34 -16.29
N PRO A 90 1.25 12.67 -16.14
CA PRO A 90 0.13 13.41 -16.72
C PRO A 90 0.18 13.51 -18.25
N HIS A 91 1.36 13.33 -18.83
CA HIS A 91 1.63 13.36 -20.27
C HIS A 91 1.53 11.99 -20.95
N LEU A 92 1.19 10.94 -20.20
CA LEU A 92 1.00 9.57 -20.67
C LEU A 92 -0.45 9.15 -20.48
N THR A 93 -0.97 8.35 -21.42
CA THR A 93 -2.30 7.72 -21.29
C THR A 93 -2.33 6.69 -20.15
N ALA A 94 -3.51 6.18 -19.79
CA ALA A 94 -3.64 5.11 -18.82
C ALA A 94 -2.81 3.87 -19.20
N LEU A 95 -2.88 3.48 -20.46
CA LEU A 95 -2.11 2.37 -21.02
C LEU A 95 -0.60 2.62 -20.97
N GLU A 96 -0.17 3.81 -21.37
CA GLU A 96 1.26 4.17 -21.34
C GLU A 96 1.80 4.25 -19.92
N ASN A 97 1.00 4.71 -18.94
CA ASN A 97 1.36 4.64 -17.52
C ASN A 97 1.65 3.21 -17.06
N CYS A 98 0.90 2.23 -17.58
CA CYS A 98 1.08 0.82 -17.22
C CYS A 98 2.21 0.13 -18.00
N THR A 99 2.52 0.57 -19.23
CA THR A 99 3.52 -0.09 -20.09
C THR A 99 4.94 0.43 -19.88
N LEU A 100 5.11 1.66 -19.40
CA LEU A 100 6.40 2.33 -19.32
C LEU A 100 7.42 1.52 -18.51
N ALA A 101 7.11 1.16 -17.27
CA ALA A 101 8.05 0.46 -16.39
C ALA A 101 8.38 -0.97 -16.88
N PRO A 102 7.43 -1.82 -17.31
CA PRO A 102 7.73 -3.11 -17.89
C PRO A 102 8.66 -3.03 -19.11
N MET A 103 8.46 -2.06 -19.99
CA MET A 103 9.32 -1.86 -21.17
C MET A 103 10.73 -1.41 -20.78
N GLN A 104 10.84 -0.43 -19.86
CA GLN A 104 12.13 0.16 -19.50
C GLN A 104 12.97 -0.71 -18.56
N LEU A 105 12.34 -1.38 -17.58
CA LEU A 105 13.04 -2.08 -16.51
C LEU A 105 13.08 -3.60 -16.72
N ARG A 106 12.09 -4.18 -17.42
CA ARG A 106 12.03 -5.63 -17.71
C ARG A 106 12.38 -5.95 -19.16
N GLY A 107 12.53 -4.93 -20.02
CA GLY A 107 12.82 -5.11 -21.43
C GLY A 107 11.69 -5.76 -22.23
N LEU A 108 10.44 -5.67 -21.75
CA LEU A 108 9.28 -6.20 -22.50
C LEU A 108 9.15 -5.47 -23.83
N LYS A 109 8.86 -6.23 -24.90
CA LYS A 109 8.55 -5.64 -26.19
C LYS A 109 7.20 -4.91 -26.12
N LYS A 110 7.02 -3.88 -26.94
CA LYS A 110 5.81 -3.06 -26.93
C LYS A 110 4.52 -3.88 -27.07
N PRO A 111 4.37 -4.87 -27.97
CA PRO A 111 3.15 -5.68 -28.06
C PRO A 111 2.84 -6.42 -26.76
N ASP A 112 3.84 -7.08 -26.16
CA ASP A 112 3.67 -7.89 -24.96
C ASP A 112 3.30 -6.99 -23.74
N ALA A 113 3.97 -5.82 -23.62
CA ALA A 113 3.67 -4.84 -22.60
C ALA A 113 2.25 -4.27 -22.76
N HIS A 114 1.80 -4.05 -24.00
CA HIS A 114 0.44 -3.57 -24.31
C HIS A 114 -0.61 -4.60 -23.91
N GLU A 115 -0.43 -5.87 -24.30
CA GLU A 115 -1.34 -6.96 -23.95
C GLU A 115 -1.46 -7.11 -22.42
N GLN A 116 -0.32 -7.13 -21.71
CA GLN A 116 -0.30 -7.19 -20.26
C GLN A 116 -1.02 -5.99 -19.62
N ALA A 117 -0.75 -4.79 -20.09
CA ALA A 117 -1.34 -3.58 -19.55
C ALA A 117 -2.86 -3.50 -19.82
N MET A 118 -3.31 -3.92 -21.01
CA MET A 118 -4.75 -4.01 -21.33
C MET A 118 -5.47 -5.00 -20.41
N ALA A 119 -4.90 -6.17 -20.15
CA ALA A 119 -5.47 -7.13 -19.22
C ALA A 119 -5.57 -6.56 -17.78
N LEU A 120 -4.57 -5.78 -17.34
CA LEU A 120 -4.59 -5.11 -16.03
C LEU A 120 -5.62 -3.97 -15.98
N LEU A 121 -5.75 -3.18 -17.06
CA LEU A 121 -6.78 -2.15 -17.16
C LEU A 121 -8.18 -2.76 -17.18
N ASP A 122 -8.37 -3.89 -17.84
CA ASP A 122 -9.63 -4.64 -17.81
C ASP A 122 -9.95 -5.14 -16.40
N ARG A 123 -8.95 -5.71 -15.71
CA ARG A 123 -9.08 -6.17 -14.31
C ARG A 123 -9.52 -5.08 -13.35
N VAL A 124 -9.13 -3.82 -13.58
CA VAL A 124 -9.58 -2.67 -12.78
C VAL A 124 -10.78 -1.94 -13.39
N GLY A 125 -11.43 -2.51 -14.43
CA GLY A 125 -12.63 -1.99 -15.08
C GLY A 125 -12.40 -0.74 -15.92
N LEU A 126 -11.20 -0.58 -16.50
CA LEU A 126 -10.81 0.62 -17.25
C LEU A 126 -10.29 0.33 -18.67
N ALA A 127 -10.56 -0.86 -19.26
CA ALA A 127 -10.14 -1.19 -20.62
C ALA A 127 -10.60 -0.15 -21.65
N ALA A 128 -11.85 0.35 -21.53
CA ALA A 128 -12.41 1.37 -22.41
C ALA A 128 -11.79 2.78 -22.20
N LYS A 129 -10.92 2.96 -21.22
CA LYS A 129 -10.23 4.21 -20.88
C LYS A 129 -8.71 4.12 -21.12
N ALA A 130 -8.24 3.09 -21.82
CA ALA A 130 -6.82 2.85 -22.06
C ALA A 130 -6.10 4.07 -22.68
N ASP A 131 -6.73 4.76 -23.61
CA ASP A 131 -6.18 5.92 -24.31
C ASP A 131 -6.47 7.26 -23.61
N ALA A 132 -7.15 7.24 -22.45
CA ALA A 132 -7.45 8.46 -21.71
C ALA A 132 -6.21 8.96 -20.94
N TYR A 133 -5.99 10.26 -20.95
CA TYR A 133 -5.00 10.92 -20.10
C TYR A 133 -5.54 11.09 -18.67
N PRO A 134 -4.67 11.19 -17.65
CA PRO A 134 -5.10 11.37 -16.26
C PRO A 134 -6.09 12.51 -16.05
N SER A 135 -5.94 13.62 -16.77
CA SER A 135 -6.83 14.78 -16.69
C SER A 135 -8.28 14.50 -17.15
N ALA A 136 -8.51 13.43 -17.92
CA ALA A 136 -9.81 13.00 -18.39
C ALA A 136 -10.41 11.87 -17.54
N LEU A 137 -9.76 11.49 -16.43
CA LEU A 137 -10.17 10.42 -15.52
C LEU A 137 -10.62 11.01 -14.18
N SER A 138 -11.67 10.40 -13.57
CA SER A 138 -12.04 10.72 -12.20
C SER A 138 -10.95 10.27 -11.21
N GLY A 139 -10.97 10.78 -9.97
CA GLY A 139 -10.02 10.39 -8.93
C GLY A 139 -9.97 8.86 -8.71
N GLY A 140 -11.14 8.22 -8.60
CA GLY A 140 -11.22 6.75 -8.47
C GLY A 140 -10.70 6.00 -9.69
N GLN A 141 -10.91 6.54 -10.91
CA GLN A 141 -10.32 5.98 -12.13
C GLN A 141 -8.79 6.15 -12.14
N GLN A 142 -8.28 7.31 -11.76
CA GLN A 142 -6.83 7.54 -11.65
C GLN A 142 -6.18 6.59 -10.64
N GLN A 143 -6.82 6.37 -9.49
CA GLN A 143 -6.32 5.44 -8.48
C GLN A 143 -6.32 4.00 -8.98
N ARG A 144 -7.35 3.57 -9.71
CA ARG A 144 -7.38 2.24 -10.31
C ARG A 144 -6.31 2.07 -11.40
N VAL A 145 -6.01 3.11 -12.19
CA VAL A 145 -4.84 3.10 -13.10
C VAL A 145 -3.54 3.00 -12.31
N ALA A 146 -3.39 3.70 -11.18
CA ALA A 146 -2.19 3.61 -10.34
C ALA A 146 -2.00 2.18 -9.77
N ILE A 147 -3.09 1.49 -9.40
CA ILE A 147 -3.06 0.08 -9.00
C ILE A 147 -2.63 -0.80 -10.19
N ALA A 148 -3.23 -0.64 -11.36
CA ALA A 148 -2.85 -1.39 -12.57
C ALA A 148 -1.38 -1.17 -12.95
N ARG A 149 -0.89 0.07 -12.87
CA ARG A 149 0.53 0.42 -13.09
C ARG A 149 1.45 -0.30 -12.10
N ALA A 150 1.10 -0.34 -10.82
CA ALA A 150 1.89 -1.04 -9.81
C ALA A 150 1.93 -2.56 -10.09
N LEU A 151 0.80 -3.15 -10.49
CA LEU A 151 0.69 -4.57 -10.85
C LEU A 151 1.44 -4.92 -12.14
N ALA A 152 1.66 -3.96 -13.06
CA ALA A 152 2.32 -4.22 -14.34
C ALA A 152 3.78 -4.72 -14.19
N MET A 153 4.41 -4.46 -13.06
CA MET A 153 5.72 -5.02 -12.72
C MET A 153 5.65 -6.45 -12.17
N SER A 154 4.44 -7.04 -12.03
CA SER A 154 4.19 -8.35 -11.42
C SER A 154 4.88 -8.52 -10.06
N PRO A 155 4.70 -7.57 -9.14
CA PRO A 155 5.40 -7.58 -7.86
C PRO A 155 4.81 -8.67 -6.96
N PRO A 156 5.65 -9.40 -6.18
CA PRO A 156 5.16 -10.36 -5.19
C PRO A 156 4.54 -9.70 -3.95
N VAL A 157 4.72 -8.38 -3.76
CA VAL A 157 4.22 -7.61 -2.63
C VAL A 157 3.65 -6.28 -3.12
N MET A 158 2.48 -5.91 -2.59
CA MET A 158 1.84 -4.62 -2.81
C MET A 158 1.75 -3.83 -1.51
N LEU A 159 2.14 -2.57 -1.56
CA LEU A 159 2.06 -1.60 -0.46
C LEU A 159 1.04 -0.51 -0.83
N PHE A 160 0.11 -0.22 0.07
CA PHE A 160 -0.91 0.80 -0.13
C PHE A 160 -0.85 1.85 0.99
N ASP A 161 -0.53 3.09 0.65
CA ASP A 161 -0.47 4.20 1.59
C ASP A 161 -1.71 5.09 1.44
N GLU A 162 -2.75 4.81 2.22
CA GLU A 162 -4.04 5.51 2.24
C GLU A 162 -4.68 5.69 0.85
N PRO A 163 -4.91 4.61 0.09
CA PRO A 163 -5.26 4.68 -1.34
C PRO A 163 -6.61 5.34 -1.63
N THR A 164 -7.44 5.60 -0.63
CA THR A 164 -8.79 6.18 -0.77
C THR A 164 -8.92 7.58 -0.19
N SER A 165 -7.94 8.07 0.58
CA SER A 165 -8.07 9.31 1.36
C SER A 165 -8.14 10.59 0.50
N ALA A 166 -7.74 10.53 -0.78
CA ALA A 166 -7.84 11.64 -1.73
C ALA A 166 -9.07 11.54 -2.65
N LEU A 167 -10.01 10.62 -2.36
CA LEU A 167 -11.17 10.34 -3.20
C LEU A 167 -12.46 10.86 -2.57
N ASP A 168 -13.41 11.25 -3.42
CA ASP A 168 -14.78 11.47 -3.02
C ASP A 168 -15.41 10.16 -2.54
N PRO A 169 -16.30 10.18 -1.53
CA PRO A 169 -16.90 8.97 -0.94
C PRO A 169 -17.55 8.02 -1.96
N GLU A 170 -18.15 8.58 -3.03
CA GLU A 170 -18.80 7.79 -4.08
C GLU A 170 -17.80 6.92 -4.88
N MET A 171 -16.52 7.31 -4.93
CA MET A 171 -15.47 6.63 -5.70
C MET A 171 -14.70 5.60 -4.89
N VAL A 172 -14.78 5.64 -3.55
CA VAL A 172 -14.04 4.77 -2.63
C VAL A 172 -14.37 3.30 -2.88
N GLY A 173 -15.66 2.96 -3.05
CA GLY A 173 -16.13 1.59 -3.22
C GLY A 173 -15.50 0.85 -4.40
N GLU A 174 -15.28 1.53 -5.53
CA GLU A 174 -14.67 0.95 -6.72
C GLU A 174 -13.20 0.55 -6.49
N VAL A 175 -12.45 1.40 -5.81
CA VAL A 175 -11.04 1.13 -5.46
C VAL A 175 -10.94 -0.01 -4.47
N LEU A 176 -11.77 0.00 -3.42
CA LEU A 176 -11.80 -1.08 -2.42
C LEU A 176 -12.20 -2.44 -3.03
N THR A 177 -13.10 -2.44 -4.02
CA THR A 177 -13.48 -3.67 -4.74
C THR A 177 -12.29 -4.27 -5.49
N VAL A 178 -11.48 -3.45 -6.16
CA VAL A 178 -10.23 -3.91 -6.80
C VAL A 178 -9.28 -4.50 -5.76
N MET A 179 -9.06 -3.82 -4.64
CA MET A 179 -8.17 -4.30 -3.59
C MET A 179 -8.67 -5.60 -2.93
N GLN A 180 -9.99 -5.76 -2.75
CA GLN A 180 -10.59 -7.03 -2.31
C GLN A 180 -10.32 -8.17 -3.29
N GLY A 181 -10.38 -7.89 -4.59
CA GLY A 181 -10.00 -8.85 -5.63
C GLY A 181 -8.56 -9.32 -5.48
N LEU A 182 -7.62 -8.38 -5.27
CA LEU A 182 -6.20 -8.71 -5.05
C LEU A 182 -5.99 -9.59 -3.81
N ALA A 183 -6.71 -9.30 -2.72
CA ALA A 183 -6.66 -10.12 -1.50
C ALA A 183 -7.13 -11.57 -1.77
N ARG A 184 -8.27 -11.74 -2.45
CA ARG A 184 -8.80 -13.07 -2.83
C ARG A 184 -7.85 -13.85 -3.73
N ASP A 185 -7.09 -13.17 -4.58
CA ASP A 185 -6.11 -13.78 -5.46
C ASP A 185 -4.79 -14.15 -4.73
N GLY A 186 -4.73 -13.96 -3.41
CA GLY A 186 -3.58 -14.32 -2.59
C GLY A 186 -2.41 -13.35 -2.70
N MET A 187 -2.64 -12.09 -3.12
CA MET A 187 -1.60 -11.06 -3.15
C MET A 187 -1.13 -10.73 -1.74
N THR A 188 0.18 -10.74 -1.51
CA THR A 188 0.76 -10.24 -0.26
C THR A 188 0.61 -8.72 -0.19
N MET A 189 -0.03 -8.21 0.84
CA MET A 189 -0.32 -6.77 0.94
C MET A 189 -0.04 -6.21 2.33
N MET A 190 0.53 -5.01 2.37
CA MET A 190 0.54 -4.16 3.55
C MET A 190 -0.21 -2.88 3.23
N ILE A 191 -1.24 -2.55 4.01
CA ILE A 191 -2.22 -1.51 3.68
C ILE A 191 -2.36 -0.55 4.85
N VAL A 192 -2.07 0.72 4.64
CA VAL A 192 -2.46 1.81 5.54
C VAL A 192 -3.81 2.33 5.08
N THR A 193 -4.82 2.29 5.94
CA THR A 193 -6.17 2.76 5.59
C THR A 193 -6.95 3.24 6.81
N HIS A 194 -7.92 4.12 6.56
CA HIS A 194 -8.96 4.54 7.49
C HIS A 194 -10.32 3.84 7.22
N GLU A 195 -10.39 2.99 6.20
CA GLU A 195 -11.59 2.24 5.82
C GLU A 195 -11.73 0.98 6.69
N MET A 196 -12.31 1.15 7.91
CA MET A 196 -12.36 0.05 8.88
C MET A 196 -13.25 -1.12 8.45
N GLY A 197 -14.32 -0.85 7.68
CA GLY A 197 -15.16 -1.90 7.09
C GLY A 197 -14.39 -2.78 6.11
N PHE A 198 -13.58 -2.16 5.25
CA PHE A 198 -12.68 -2.85 4.34
C PHE A 198 -11.60 -3.62 5.11
N ALA A 199 -10.93 -2.98 6.08
CA ALA A 199 -9.91 -3.62 6.89
C ALA A 199 -10.43 -4.91 7.54
N ARG A 200 -11.66 -4.86 8.12
CA ARG A 200 -12.31 -6.04 8.72
C ARG A 200 -12.59 -7.15 7.71
N ALA A 201 -12.91 -6.79 6.46
CA ALA A 201 -13.30 -7.76 5.42
C ALA A 201 -12.14 -8.48 4.75
N VAL A 202 -10.94 -7.85 4.72
CA VAL A 202 -9.82 -8.39 3.91
C VAL A 202 -8.56 -8.72 4.70
N ALA A 203 -8.39 -8.14 5.90
CA ALA A 203 -7.17 -8.34 6.65
C ALA A 203 -7.09 -9.76 7.25
N ASP A 204 -5.92 -10.37 7.18
CA ASP A 204 -5.57 -11.51 8.01
C ASP A 204 -5.13 -11.05 9.40
N ARG A 205 -4.51 -9.85 9.46
CA ARG A 205 -4.02 -9.24 10.70
C ARG A 205 -4.10 -7.73 10.65
N VAL A 206 -4.45 -7.13 11.80
CA VAL A 206 -4.49 -5.68 11.99
C VAL A 206 -3.38 -5.28 12.95
N LEU A 207 -2.63 -4.24 12.57
CA LEU A 207 -1.63 -3.58 13.39
C LEU A 207 -2.17 -2.20 13.78
N PHE A 208 -2.35 -1.97 15.08
CA PHE A 208 -2.69 -0.66 15.59
C PHE A 208 -1.45 0.10 15.99
N MET A 209 -1.23 1.24 15.35
CA MET A 209 -0.10 2.14 15.63
C MET A 209 -0.54 3.40 16.36
N ASP A 210 0.22 3.78 17.38
CA ASP A 210 0.13 5.10 18.01
C ASP A 210 1.52 5.55 18.48
N GLN A 211 1.80 6.85 18.34
CA GLN A 211 3.06 7.48 18.78
C GLN A 211 4.33 6.74 18.31
N GLY A 212 4.36 6.33 17.05
CA GLY A 212 5.51 5.65 16.45
C GLY A 212 5.70 4.18 16.84
N ARG A 213 4.77 3.58 17.59
CA ARG A 213 4.84 2.19 18.05
C ARG A 213 3.66 1.35 17.56
N ILE A 214 3.87 0.06 17.39
CA ILE A 214 2.77 -0.90 17.22
C ILE A 214 2.32 -1.32 18.61
N LEU A 215 1.13 -0.87 19.01
CA LEU A 215 0.58 -1.10 20.35
C LEU A 215 -0.26 -2.37 20.45
N GLU A 216 -0.88 -2.78 19.34
CA GLU A 216 -1.68 -4.02 19.31
C GLU A 216 -1.52 -4.72 17.95
N ARG A 217 -1.54 -6.05 18.00
CA ARG A 217 -1.53 -6.95 16.85
C ARG A 217 -2.62 -7.98 17.08
N ALA A 218 -3.61 -8.05 16.19
CA ALA A 218 -4.72 -8.97 16.37
C ALA A 218 -5.32 -9.42 15.03
N ALA A 219 -6.02 -10.55 15.04
CA ALA A 219 -6.94 -10.89 13.98
C ALA A 219 -8.07 -9.84 13.89
N PRO A 220 -8.68 -9.62 12.70
CA PRO A 220 -9.70 -8.57 12.55
C PRO A 220 -10.83 -8.66 13.55
N ASP A 221 -11.41 -9.85 13.75
CA ASP A 221 -12.52 -10.03 14.69
C ASP A 221 -12.16 -9.68 16.13
N ASP A 222 -10.94 -10.01 16.56
CA ASP A 222 -10.48 -9.66 17.90
C ASP A 222 -10.23 -8.16 18.00
N PHE A 223 -9.55 -7.56 17.02
CA PHE A 223 -9.28 -6.12 17.02
C PHE A 223 -10.56 -5.29 17.05
N PHE A 224 -11.52 -5.59 16.18
CA PHE A 224 -12.73 -4.78 16.05
C PHE A 224 -13.79 -5.03 17.14
N ASN A 225 -13.82 -6.22 17.74
CA ASN A 225 -14.85 -6.56 18.74
C ASN A 225 -14.30 -6.56 20.17
N ARG A 226 -13.01 -6.88 20.37
CA ARG A 226 -12.39 -7.08 21.69
C ARG A 226 -10.97 -6.50 21.76
N PRO A 227 -10.77 -5.22 21.34
CA PRO A 227 -9.44 -4.60 21.39
C PRO A 227 -8.86 -4.64 22.81
N GLN A 228 -7.60 -5.03 22.93
CA GLN A 228 -6.94 -5.23 24.24
C GLN A 228 -6.33 -3.93 24.75
N HIS A 229 -5.71 -3.14 23.87
CA HIS A 229 -5.03 -1.92 24.26
C HIS A 229 -6.01 -0.75 24.45
N ALA A 230 -5.92 -0.02 25.58
CA ALA A 230 -6.81 1.10 25.89
C ALA A 230 -6.89 2.17 24.79
N ARG A 231 -5.76 2.45 24.12
CA ARG A 231 -5.70 3.41 23.00
C ARG A 231 -6.44 2.88 21.75
N ALA A 232 -6.35 1.58 21.47
CA ALA A 232 -7.11 0.95 20.39
C ALA A 232 -8.62 1.00 20.66
N GLN A 233 -9.03 0.74 21.92
CA GLN A 233 -10.44 0.87 22.34
C GLN A 233 -10.96 2.29 22.14
N GLN A 234 -10.17 3.30 22.54
CA GLN A 234 -10.54 4.70 22.34
C GLN A 234 -10.66 5.03 20.85
N PHE A 235 -9.63 4.69 20.05
CA PHE A 235 -9.61 4.92 18.59
C PHE A 235 -10.85 4.32 17.90
N LEU A 236 -11.22 3.09 18.23
CA LEU A 236 -12.40 2.44 17.64
C LEU A 236 -13.72 3.07 18.09
N ARG A 237 -13.82 3.58 19.32
CA ARG A 237 -14.99 4.37 19.76
C ARG A 237 -15.10 5.67 18.97
N ASP A 238 -14.01 6.40 18.83
CA ASP A 238 -13.98 7.71 18.14
C ASP A 238 -14.42 7.58 16.66
N ILE A 239 -14.03 6.48 15.99
CA ILE A 239 -14.46 6.21 14.60
C ILE A 239 -15.94 5.81 14.52
N ARG A 240 -16.47 5.07 15.50
CA ARG A 240 -17.87 4.59 15.52
C ARG A 240 -18.87 5.68 15.89
N THR A 241 -18.41 6.75 16.53
CA THR A 241 -19.26 7.88 16.94
C THR A 241 -18.84 9.08 16.08
N PRO A 242 -19.40 9.25 14.85
CA PRO A 242 -19.24 10.51 14.14
C PRO A 242 -19.89 11.60 14.98
N PHE A 243 -19.25 12.74 15.08
CA PHE A 243 -19.68 13.90 15.86
C PHE A 243 -21.18 14.17 15.74
N ASN A 244 -21.89 14.17 16.89
CA ASN A 244 -23.18 14.83 17.04
C ASN A 244 -22.99 16.34 17.00
#